data_b4943eeab35e45032298b79e5d121e4a
#
_entry.id   b4943eeab35e45032298b79e5d121e4a
#
_cell.length_a   1.000
_cell.length_b   1.000
_cell.length_c   1.000
_cell.angle_alpha   90.00
_cell.angle_beta   90.00
_cell.angle_gamma   90.00
#
_symmetry.space_group_name_H-M   'P 1'
#
loop_
_entity.id
_entity.type
_entity.pdbx_description
1 polymer ?
#
loop_
_entity_poly.entity_id
_entity_poly.type
_entity_poly.pdbx_seq_one_letter_code
_entity_poly.pdbx_strand_id
1 'polypeptide(L)'
;MIRYVAGILFLIGLSLNAVVSESRNVLKLPSEGSIFFDADDDDSVGTRWAILLAGSNGYWNYRHQADICHAYQLLKKGGLKDDNIVVFMYDDIANNEENPRPGVIINSPHGEDVYKGVPKDYTGDDVTVNNFLAALLGNKTALTGGSGKVVDSGPNDHIFIFYSDHGGPGVLGMPTDPYLYANDLIDALKKKHASGTYKSLVSFYISYRDMLL
;
A
#
# COMPACT_ATOMS: atom_id res chain seq x y z
N MET A 1 27.19 8.81 8.12
CA MET A 1 27.66 7.51 7.60
C MET A 1 26.43 6.63 7.43
N ILE A 2 25.91 6.53 6.22
CA ILE A 2 24.67 5.80 5.90
C ILE A 2 25.04 4.33 5.70
N ARG A 3 24.56 3.45 6.57
CA ARG A 3 24.70 1.99 6.39
C ARG A 3 23.47 1.45 5.70
N TYR A 4 23.63 0.97 4.49
CA TYR A 4 22.61 0.21 3.76
C TYR A 4 22.58 -1.21 4.31
N VAL A 5 21.45 -1.66 4.81
CA VAL A 5 21.20 -3.07 5.07
C VAL A 5 20.29 -3.58 3.95
N ALA A 6 20.89 -4.35 3.03
CA ALA A 6 20.17 -5.04 1.98
C ALA A 6 19.58 -6.33 2.55
N GLY A 7 18.28 -6.36 2.78
CA GLY A 7 17.54 -7.59 3.02
C GLY A 7 17.05 -8.12 1.68
N ILE A 8 17.60 -9.27 1.24
CA ILE A 8 17.20 -9.93 0.00
C ILE A 8 15.98 -10.79 0.30
N LEU A 9 14.80 -10.31 -0.10
CA LEU A 9 13.64 -11.18 -0.29
C LEU A 9 13.59 -11.52 -1.79
N PHE A 10 13.87 -12.79 -2.12
CA PHE A 10 13.74 -13.31 -3.47
C PHE A 10 12.26 -13.42 -3.84
N LEU A 11 11.73 -12.42 -4.51
CA LEU A 11 10.59 -12.54 -5.39
C LEU A 11 11.00 -11.97 -6.74
N ILE A 12 11.39 -12.87 -7.61
CA ILE A 12 11.55 -12.72 -9.08
C ILE A 12 11.73 -11.25 -9.55
N GLY A 13 13.00 -10.82 -9.64
CA GLY A 13 13.37 -9.72 -10.54
C GLY A 13 13.11 -8.28 -10.08
N LEU A 14 12.90 -8.00 -8.80
CA LEU A 14 12.61 -6.66 -8.30
C LEU A 14 13.77 -6.13 -7.45
N SER A 15 14.38 -5.03 -7.86
CA SER A 15 15.29 -4.27 -7.01
C SER A 15 14.47 -3.46 -5.98
N LEU A 16 14.50 -3.88 -4.73
CA LEU A 16 13.84 -3.20 -3.63
C LEU A 16 14.77 -2.09 -3.10
N ASN A 17 14.39 -0.83 -3.24
CA ASN A 17 15.04 0.27 -2.55
C ASN A 17 14.21 0.63 -1.31
N ALA A 18 14.61 0.13 -0.14
CA ALA A 18 14.03 0.52 1.13
C ALA A 18 14.84 1.67 1.74
N VAL A 19 14.20 2.78 2.04
CA VAL A 19 14.77 3.86 2.86
C VAL A 19 14.29 3.66 4.29
N VAL A 20 15.20 3.22 5.17
CA VAL A 20 14.91 3.09 6.60
C VAL A 20 15.45 4.32 7.32
N SER A 21 14.58 5.08 7.96
CA SER A 21 14.94 6.12 8.93
C SER A 21 15.24 5.46 10.28
N GLU A 22 16.45 5.68 10.82
CA GLU A 22 16.87 5.06 12.07
C GLU A 22 16.02 5.53 13.26
N SER A 23 15.23 4.62 13.81
CA SER A 23 15.01 4.54 15.24
C SER A 23 15.64 3.23 15.74
N ARG A 24 16.33 3.30 16.88
CA ARG A 24 17.23 2.25 17.41
C ARG A 24 16.51 0.99 17.85
N ASN A 25 15.94 0.21 16.94
CA ASN A 25 15.52 -1.16 17.24
C ASN A 25 16.00 -2.10 16.12
N VAL A 26 16.79 -3.08 16.51
CA VAL A 26 17.33 -4.10 15.63
C VAL A 26 16.19 -4.88 14.99
N LEU A 27 16.07 -4.80 13.66
CA LEU A 27 15.18 -5.68 12.90
C LEU A 27 15.63 -7.13 13.09
N LYS A 28 14.91 -7.90 13.89
CA LYS A 28 15.00 -9.37 13.88
C LYS A 28 14.19 -9.87 12.67
N LEU A 29 14.83 -10.64 11.80
CA LEU A 29 14.13 -11.39 10.76
C LEU A 29 13.14 -12.36 11.41
N PRO A 30 11.86 -12.37 11.03
CA PRO A 30 10.88 -13.27 11.60
C PRO A 30 11.18 -14.72 11.20
N SER A 31 11.09 -15.63 12.15
CA SER A 31 10.94 -17.07 11.89
C SER A 31 9.60 -17.31 11.16
N GLU A 32 9.57 -18.31 10.28
CA GLU A 32 8.42 -18.67 9.43
C GLU A 32 7.08 -18.53 10.16
N GLY A 33 6.29 -17.52 9.82
CA GLY A 33 4.92 -17.34 10.35
C GLY A 33 4.44 -15.91 10.59
N SER A 34 5.31 -14.91 10.79
CA SER A 34 4.87 -13.54 11.01
C SER A 34 5.69 -12.56 10.17
N ILE A 35 5.19 -12.23 8.99
CA ILE A 35 5.97 -11.46 8.00
C ILE A 35 6.06 -9.96 8.36
N PHE A 36 5.21 -9.42 9.22
CA PHE A 36 5.18 -7.96 9.45
C PHE A 36 4.94 -7.48 10.87
N PHE A 37 4.60 -8.35 11.83
CA PHE A 37 4.24 -7.88 13.17
C PHE A 37 4.66 -8.88 14.23
N ASP A 38 5.64 -8.57 15.06
CA ASP A 38 5.96 -9.36 16.25
C ASP A 38 4.78 -9.32 17.25
N ALA A 39 4.42 -10.50 17.77
CA ALA A 39 3.31 -10.66 18.71
C ALA A 39 3.68 -10.31 20.17
N ASP A 40 4.94 -9.92 20.43
CA ASP A 40 5.51 -9.80 21.78
C ASP A 40 5.82 -8.37 22.21
N ASP A 41 5.05 -7.34 21.76
CA ASP A 41 5.17 -6.00 22.34
C ASP A 41 4.00 -5.79 23.31
N ASP A 42 4.28 -6.07 24.60
CA ASP A 42 3.38 -5.90 25.72
C ASP A 42 3.03 -4.43 25.97
N ASP A 43 1.76 -4.20 26.32
CA ASP A 43 1.22 -3.05 27.04
C ASP A 43 1.14 -1.66 26.40
N SER A 44 0.66 -1.60 25.25
CA SER A 44 -0.18 -0.58 24.63
C SER A 44 -0.26 -0.90 23.14
N VAL A 45 -0.80 -2.04 22.83
CA VAL A 45 -0.92 -2.49 21.44
C VAL A 45 -1.83 -1.52 20.70
N GLY A 46 -1.20 -0.54 20.06
CA GLY A 46 -1.91 0.39 19.17
C GLY A 46 -2.53 -0.37 18.00
N THR A 47 -3.54 0.22 17.41
CA THR A 47 -4.20 -0.33 16.23
C THR A 47 -3.23 -0.35 15.03
N ARG A 48 -3.30 -1.40 14.24
CA ARG A 48 -2.55 -1.49 12.99
C ARG A 48 -3.45 -1.08 11.84
N TRP A 49 -2.95 -0.20 10.99
CA TRP A 49 -3.62 0.35 9.82
C TRP A 49 -2.85 0.05 8.55
N ALA A 50 -3.55 -0.13 7.44
CA ALA A 50 -2.92 -0.26 6.13
C ALA A 50 -3.62 0.62 5.09
N ILE A 51 -2.82 1.20 4.19
CA ILE A 51 -3.29 1.75 2.91
C ILE A 51 -2.65 0.95 1.81
N LEU A 52 -3.48 0.42 0.92
CA LEU A 52 -3.06 -0.33 -0.26
C LEU A 52 -3.49 0.45 -1.50
N LEU A 53 -2.55 0.83 -2.38
CA LEU A 53 -2.84 1.64 -3.55
C LEU A 53 -2.21 1.07 -4.82
N ALA A 54 -3.06 0.76 -5.82
CA ALA A 54 -2.66 0.52 -7.20
C ALA A 54 -2.81 1.82 -8.00
N GLY A 55 -1.69 2.35 -8.49
CA GLY A 55 -1.65 3.69 -9.11
C GLY A 55 -1.97 3.70 -10.60
N SER A 56 -2.56 2.64 -11.17
CA SER A 56 -2.88 2.56 -12.59
C SER A 56 -4.20 1.89 -12.88
N ASN A 57 -4.68 2.04 -14.10
CA ASN A 57 -5.82 1.36 -14.70
C ASN A 57 -5.43 0.63 -16.00
N GLY A 58 -6.36 -0.11 -16.57
CA GLY A 58 -6.19 -0.86 -17.82
C GLY A 58 -5.54 -2.22 -17.64
N TYR A 59 -5.97 -3.19 -18.46
CA TYR A 59 -5.59 -4.60 -18.32
C TYR A 59 -4.08 -4.84 -18.47
N TRP A 60 -3.37 -4.02 -19.25
CA TRP A 60 -1.91 -4.06 -19.38
C TRP A 60 -1.16 -3.79 -18.08
N ASN A 61 -1.82 -3.14 -17.13
CA ASN A 61 -1.30 -2.83 -15.79
C ASN A 61 -1.80 -3.82 -14.73
N TYR A 62 -2.30 -4.99 -15.15
CA TYR A 62 -2.85 -6.06 -14.30
C TYR A 62 -2.07 -6.27 -13.01
N ARG A 63 -0.75 -6.30 -13.10
CA ARG A 63 0.16 -6.60 -11.99
C ARG A 63 -0.02 -5.68 -10.79
N HIS A 64 -0.30 -4.39 -11.00
CA HIS A 64 -0.40 -3.42 -9.90
C HIS A 64 -1.62 -3.70 -9.02
N GLN A 65 -2.77 -3.98 -9.61
CA GLN A 65 -3.95 -4.37 -8.84
C GLN A 65 -3.79 -5.79 -8.25
N ALA A 66 -3.10 -6.69 -8.94
CA ALA A 66 -2.79 -8.02 -8.42
C ALA A 66 -1.87 -7.94 -7.18
N ASP A 67 -0.87 -7.04 -7.17
CA ASP A 67 0.01 -6.81 -6.02
C ASP A 67 -0.78 -6.31 -4.81
N ILE A 68 -1.71 -5.35 -5.01
CA ILE A 68 -2.55 -4.81 -3.95
C ILE A 68 -3.50 -5.88 -3.39
N CYS A 69 -4.13 -6.65 -4.26
CA CYS A 69 -4.99 -7.75 -3.84
C CYS A 69 -4.20 -8.81 -3.03
N HIS A 70 -3.00 -9.15 -3.48
CA HIS A 70 -2.15 -10.12 -2.76
C HIS A 70 -1.69 -9.55 -1.40
N ALA A 71 -1.26 -8.29 -1.34
CA ALA A 71 -0.92 -7.63 -0.08
C ALA A 71 -2.11 -7.66 0.91
N TYR A 72 -3.33 -7.40 0.42
CA TYR A 72 -4.53 -7.53 1.24
C TYR A 72 -4.68 -8.95 1.83
N GLN A 73 -4.52 -10.01 1.02
CA GLN A 73 -4.64 -11.38 1.52
C GLN A 73 -3.58 -11.69 2.60
N LEU A 74 -2.36 -11.20 2.43
CA LEU A 74 -1.29 -11.36 3.42
C LEU A 74 -1.62 -10.65 4.73
N LEU A 75 -2.11 -9.40 4.67
CA LEU A 75 -2.51 -8.64 5.85
C LEU A 75 -3.70 -9.29 6.58
N LYS A 76 -4.68 -9.80 5.83
CA LYS A 76 -5.82 -10.55 6.40
C LYS A 76 -5.37 -11.82 7.09
N LYS A 77 -4.48 -12.59 6.45
CA LYS A 77 -3.88 -13.79 7.05
C LYS A 77 -3.08 -13.45 8.32
N GLY A 78 -2.45 -12.27 8.36
CA GLY A 78 -1.78 -11.71 9.53
C GLY A 78 -2.73 -11.16 10.61
N GLY A 79 -4.06 -11.26 10.44
CA GLY A 79 -5.06 -10.87 11.44
C GLY A 79 -5.52 -9.40 11.35
N LEU A 80 -5.09 -8.64 10.32
CA LEU A 80 -5.57 -7.26 10.15
C LEU A 80 -7.05 -7.24 9.75
N LYS A 81 -7.85 -6.41 10.41
CA LYS A 81 -9.29 -6.29 10.12
C LYS A 81 -9.55 -5.40 8.92
N ASP A 82 -10.65 -5.66 8.18
CA ASP A 82 -11.04 -4.85 7.03
C ASP A 82 -11.28 -3.38 7.38
N ASP A 83 -11.79 -3.12 8.57
CA ASP A 83 -12.01 -1.75 9.06
C ASP A 83 -10.73 -0.92 9.12
N ASN A 84 -9.57 -1.59 9.23
CA ASN A 84 -8.26 -0.97 9.35
C ASN A 84 -7.44 -1.05 8.05
N ILE A 85 -8.03 -1.52 6.96
CA ILE A 85 -7.38 -1.56 5.63
C ILE A 85 -8.16 -0.64 4.70
N VAL A 86 -7.48 0.34 4.11
CA VAL A 86 -8.05 1.24 3.10
C VAL A 86 -7.47 0.86 1.75
N VAL A 87 -8.32 0.53 0.79
CA VAL A 87 -7.92 0.05 -0.53
C VAL A 87 -8.26 1.05 -1.61
N PHE A 88 -7.26 1.39 -2.40
CA PHE A 88 -7.34 2.21 -3.60
C PHE A 88 -6.95 1.35 -4.80
N MET A 89 -7.88 1.01 -5.67
CA MET A 89 -7.59 0.34 -6.94
C MET A 89 -8.70 0.63 -7.94
N TYR A 90 -8.37 0.83 -9.21
CA TYR A 90 -9.34 1.21 -10.23
C TYR A 90 -10.45 0.16 -10.44
N ASP A 91 -10.14 -1.10 -10.14
CA ASP A 91 -11.08 -2.24 -10.14
C ASP A 91 -11.60 -2.64 -11.54
N ASP A 92 -10.78 -2.46 -12.55
CA ASP A 92 -11.10 -2.75 -13.96
C ASP A 92 -10.45 -4.04 -14.49
N ILE A 93 -9.78 -4.83 -13.63
CA ILE A 93 -9.00 -6.01 -14.03
C ILE A 93 -9.80 -7.30 -13.88
N ALA A 94 -10.42 -7.54 -12.73
CA ALA A 94 -11.08 -8.81 -12.42
C ALA A 94 -12.16 -9.18 -13.44
N ASN A 95 -12.97 -8.20 -13.84
CA ASN A 95 -14.07 -8.38 -14.79
C ASN A 95 -13.78 -7.78 -16.18
N ASN A 96 -12.50 -7.54 -16.49
CA ASN A 96 -12.09 -7.09 -17.81
C ASN A 96 -12.40 -8.16 -18.86
N GLU A 97 -12.79 -7.75 -20.06
CA GLU A 97 -13.09 -8.68 -21.17
C GLU A 97 -11.86 -9.49 -21.63
N GLU A 98 -10.65 -8.95 -21.44
CA GLU A 98 -9.39 -9.64 -21.71
C GLU A 98 -9.02 -10.65 -20.62
N ASN A 99 -9.70 -10.65 -19.46
CA ASN A 99 -9.36 -11.55 -18.38
C ASN A 99 -9.88 -12.98 -18.67
N PRO A 100 -8.99 -13.98 -18.84
CA PRO A 100 -9.40 -15.36 -19.14
C PRO A 100 -10.15 -16.04 -17.98
N ARG A 101 -10.16 -15.43 -16.79
CA ARG A 101 -10.86 -15.90 -15.59
C ARG A 101 -11.69 -14.78 -14.99
N PRO A 102 -12.88 -14.46 -15.55
CA PRO A 102 -13.71 -13.36 -15.05
C PRO A 102 -13.98 -13.46 -13.55
N GLY A 103 -13.77 -12.35 -12.85
CA GLY A 103 -13.94 -12.25 -11.40
C GLY A 103 -12.75 -12.76 -10.58
N VAL A 104 -11.64 -13.16 -11.20
CA VAL A 104 -10.46 -13.72 -10.54
C VAL A 104 -9.22 -12.89 -10.88
N ILE A 105 -8.40 -12.59 -9.88
CA ILE A 105 -7.05 -12.05 -10.08
C ILE A 105 -6.04 -13.01 -9.43
N ILE A 106 -4.98 -13.34 -10.18
CA ILE A 106 -3.85 -14.14 -9.66
C ILE A 106 -2.57 -13.31 -9.70
N ASN A 107 -1.70 -13.48 -8.71
CA ASN A 107 -0.43 -12.74 -8.64
C ASN A 107 0.81 -13.64 -8.81
N SER A 108 0.61 -14.86 -9.24
CA SER A 108 1.69 -15.77 -9.64
C SER A 108 1.16 -16.83 -10.61
N PRO A 109 2.01 -17.47 -11.45
CA PRO A 109 1.57 -18.45 -12.45
C PRO A 109 0.76 -19.62 -11.89
N HIS A 110 0.99 -19.99 -10.63
CA HIS A 110 0.30 -21.08 -9.93
C HIS A 110 -0.47 -20.58 -8.69
N GLY A 111 -0.68 -19.26 -8.59
CA GLY A 111 -1.36 -18.64 -7.46
C GLY A 111 -2.86 -18.85 -7.47
N GLU A 112 -3.44 -18.74 -6.30
CA GLU A 112 -4.88 -18.71 -6.10
C GLU A 112 -5.44 -17.31 -6.39
N ASP A 113 -6.78 -17.20 -6.34
CA ASP A 113 -7.49 -15.93 -6.45
C ASP A 113 -7.15 -15.01 -5.27
N VAL A 114 -6.53 -13.87 -5.57
CA VAL A 114 -6.21 -12.84 -4.58
C VAL A 114 -7.24 -11.70 -4.52
N TYR A 115 -8.19 -11.65 -5.47
CA TYR A 115 -9.20 -10.59 -5.57
C TYR A 115 -10.36 -10.77 -4.61
N LYS A 116 -10.71 -12.01 -4.31
CA LYS A 116 -11.87 -12.34 -3.49
C LYS A 116 -11.79 -11.68 -2.11
N GLY A 117 -12.83 -10.92 -1.76
CA GLY A 117 -12.98 -10.28 -0.45
C GLY A 117 -12.17 -8.98 -0.28
N VAL A 118 -11.44 -8.52 -1.29
CA VAL A 118 -10.74 -7.23 -1.24
C VAL A 118 -11.77 -6.09 -1.15
N PRO A 119 -11.67 -5.19 -0.15
CA PRO A 119 -12.54 -4.03 -0.04
C PRO A 119 -12.46 -3.11 -1.26
N LYS A 120 -13.58 -2.45 -1.57
CA LYS A 120 -13.73 -1.49 -2.66
C LYS A 120 -13.92 -0.09 -2.07
N ASP A 121 -12.89 0.38 -1.34
CA ASP A 121 -13.01 1.66 -0.64
C ASP A 121 -12.99 2.83 -1.61
N TYR A 122 -12.04 2.84 -2.53
CA TYR A 122 -11.92 3.83 -3.60
C TYR A 122 -11.65 3.08 -4.91
N THR A 123 -12.55 3.22 -5.88
CA THR A 123 -12.49 2.54 -7.18
C THR A 123 -12.76 3.50 -8.33
N GLY A 124 -12.38 3.14 -9.54
CA GLY A 124 -12.58 3.99 -10.71
C GLY A 124 -12.02 5.40 -10.50
N ASP A 125 -12.83 6.40 -10.83
CA ASP A 125 -12.44 7.82 -10.76
C ASP A 125 -12.29 8.34 -9.31
N ASP A 126 -12.64 7.57 -8.29
CA ASP A 126 -12.41 7.92 -6.89
C ASP A 126 -10.96 7.61 -6.44
N VAL A 127 -10.17 6.90 -7.26
CA VAL A 127 -8.74 6.65 -6.99
C VAL A 127 -7.92 7.88 -7.39
N THR A 128 -7.94 8.90 -6.53
CA THR A 128 -7.31 10.20 -6.76
C THR A 128 -6.21 10.49 -5.74
N VAL A 129 -5.27 11.37 -6.11
CA VAL A 129 -4.27 11.90 -5.16
C VAL A 129 -4.94 12.53 -3.94
N ASN A 130 -6.00 13.33 -4.17
CA ASN A 130 -6.71 14.00 -3.07
C ASN A 130 -7.27 12.99 -2.06
N ASN A 131 -7.98 11.96 -2.52
CA ASN A 131 -8.55 10.93 -1.65
C ASN A 131 -7.47 10.12 -0.93
N PHE A 132 -6.38 9.77 -1.62
CA PHE A 132 -5.25 9.08 -0.99
C PHE A 132 -4.62 9.90 0.14
N LEU A 133 -4.29 11.17 -0.12
CA LEU A 133 -3.69 12.05 0.88
C LEU A 133 -4.67 12.36 2.03
N ALA A 134 -5.95 12.55 1.71
CA ALA A 134 -7.00 12.74 2.71
C ALA A 134 -7.17 11.50 3.61
N ALA A 135 -7.18 10.30 3.03
CA ALA A 135 -7.25 9.05 3.77
C ALA A 135 -6.04 8.83 4.68
N LEU A 136 -4.82 9.11 4.19
CA LEU A 136 -3.58 9.05 4.98
C LEU A 136 -3.62 10.00 6.18
N LEU A 137 -4.13 11.21 5.98
CA LEU A 137 -4.21 12.24 7.01
C LEU A 137 -5.40 12.06 7.97
N GLY A 138 -6.30 11.10 7.74
CA GLY A 138 -7.52 10.92 8.53
C GLY A 138 -8.56 12.02 8.28
N ASN A 139 -8.46 12.75 7.17
CA ASN A 139 -9.32 13.90 6.87
C ASN A 139 -10.56 13.49 6.06
N LYS A 140 -11.61 13.05 6.75
CA LYS A 140 -12.88 12.64 6.14
C LYS A 140 -13.57 13.76 5.34
N THR A 141 -13.35 15.03 5.72
CA THR A 141 -14.04 16.17 5.08
C THR A 141 -13.43 16.56 3.73
N ALA A 142 -12.21 16.11 3.44
CA ALA A 142 -11.55 16.36 2.16
C ALA A 142 -11.80 15.25 1.13
N LEU A 143 -12.47 14.17 1.51
CA LEU A 143 -12.79 13.06 0.60
C LEU A 143 -13.89 13.43 -0.38
N THR A 144 -13.78 12.86 -1.58
CA THR A 144 -14.81 12.94 -2.64
C THR A 144 -15.09 11.53 -3.14
N GLY A 145 -16.34 11.06 -3.01
CA GLY A 145 -16.71 9.70 -3.40
C GLY A 145 -16.13 8.61 -2.48
N GLY A 146 -16.15 7.38 -2.98
CA GLY A 146 -15.66 6.20 -2.28
C GLY A 146 -16.43 5.83 -1.01
N SER A 147 -15.84 4.96 -0.19
CA SER A 147 -16.44 4.49 1.07
C SER A 147 -16.40 5.52 2.21
N GLY A 148 -15.59 6.56 2.08
CA GLY A 148 -15.32 7.52 3.15
C GLY A 148 -14.37 7.00 4.23
N LYS A 149 -13.76 5.82 4.04
CA LYS A 149 -12.81 5.24 4.98
C LYS A 149 -11.47 5.99 4.96
N VAL A 150 -10.91 6.24 6.14
CA VAL A 150 -9.61 6.88 6.33
C VAL A 150 -8.81 6.13 7.38
N VAL A 151 -7.51 6.44 7.48
CA VAL A 151 -6.66 6.01 8.60
C VAL A 151 -6.97 6.86 9.81
N ASP A 152 -7.83 6.35 10.69
CA ASP A 152 -8.26 7.03 11.93
C ASP A 152 -7.36 6.59 13.09
N SER A 153 -6.05 6.85 12.94
CA SER A 153 -5.00 6.37 13.84
C SER A 153 -4.73 7.33 14.99
N GLY A 154 -4.36 6.76 16.15
CA GLY A 154 -3.89 7.46 17.34
C GLY A 154 -2.37 7.37 17.55
N PRO A 155 -1.85 8.00 18.63
CA PRO A 155 -0.40 8.12 18.86
C PRO A 155 0.34 6.79 19.09
N ASN A 156 -0.37 5.72 19.45
CA ASN A 156 0.20 4.39 19.67
C ASN A 156 0.05 3.48 18.44
N ASP A 157 -0.60 3.93 17.37
CA ASP A 157 -0.94 3.11 16.22
C ASP A 157 0.21 2.97 15.22
N HIS A 158 0.13 1.92 14.43
CA HIS A 158 1.10 1.59 13.39
C HIS A 158 0.45 1.69 12.02
N ILE A 159 1.11 2.35 11.07
CA ILE A 159 0.59 2.55 9.72
C ILE A 159 1.52 1.88 8.72
N PHE A 160 0.94 1.09 7.83
CA PHE A 160 1.60 0.47 6.69
C PHE A 160 1.02 1.04 5.40
N ILE A 161 1.87 1.50 4.50
CA ILE A 161 1.48 1.96 3.15
C ILE A 161 2.15 1.05 2.14
N PHE A 162 1.37 0.47 1.24
CA PHE A 162 1.87 -0.27 0.09
C PHE A 162 1.31 0.32 -1.19
N TYR A 163 2.22 0.74 -2.06
CA TYR A 163 1.92 1.36 -3.34
C TYR A 163 2.58 0.55 -4.46
N SER A 164 1.81 0.21 -5.50
CA SER A 164 2.30 -0.50 -6.69
C SER A 164 1.84 0.20 -7.96
N ASP A 165 2.80 0.69 -8.76
CA ASP A 165 2.56 1.29 -10.08
C ASP A 165 3.86 1.60 -10.84
N HIS A 166 3.72 2.37 -11.91
CA HIS A 166 4.78 3.09 -12.58
C HIS A 166 5.21 4.32 -11.79
N GLY A 167 6.41 4.78 -12.05
CA GLY A 167 6.91 6.02 -11.48
C GLY A 167 8.15 6.53 -12.20
N GLY A 168 8.52 7.75 -11.86
CA GLY A 168 9.69 8.41 -12.39
C GLY A 168 10.35 9.31 -11.35
N PRO A 169 11.41 10.05 -11.73
CA PRO A 169 12.05 10.98 -10.81
C PRO A 169 11.04 12.01 -10.29
N GLY A 170 10.76 11.96 -8.99
CA GLY A 170 9.87 12.92 -8.32
C GLY A 170 8.37 12.72 -8.54
N VAL A 171 7.94 11.59 -9.12
CA VAL A 171 6.53 11.32 -9.40
C VAL A 171 6.20 9.83 -9.24
N LEU A 172 5.01 9.56 -8.73
CA LEU A 172 4.34 8.26 -8.72
C LEU A 172 3.09 8.36 -9.58
N GLY A 173 2.78 7.30 -10.33
CA GLY A 173 1.58 7.23 -11.17
C GLY A 173 0.30 7.24 -10.35
N MET A 174 -0.79 7.62 -10.98
CA MET A 174 -2.15 7.49 -10.46
C MET A 174 -3.06 7.12 -11.62
N PRO A 175 -4.14 6.36 -11.39
CA PRO A 175 -5.04 5.97 -12.47
C PRO A 175 -5.85 7.15 -13.03
N THR A 176 -5.88 8.28 -12.28
CA THR A 176 -6.53 9.54 -12.64
C THR A 176 -5.56 10.70 -12.48
N ASP A 177 -5.70 11.74 -13.30
CA ASP A 177 -4.92 12.97 -13.17
C ASP A 177 -5.31 13.76 -11.90
N PRO A 178 -4.34 14.46 -11.27
CA PRO A 178 -2.91 14.49 -11.54
C PRO A 178 -2.15 13.27 -10.97
N TYR A 179 -0.89 13.07 -11.36
CA TYR A 179 0.02 12.15 -10.69
C TYR A 179 0.37 12.61 -9.28
N LEU A 180 0.80 11.66 -8.44
CA LEU A 180 1.28 11.97 -7.10
C LEU A 180 2.73 12.46 -7.14
N TYR A 181 2.94 13.75 -6.94
CA TYR A 181 4.27 14.31 -6.88
C TYR A 181 4.94 14.07 -5.52
N ALA A 182 6.26 13.86 -5.54
CA ALA A 182 7.06 13.58 -4.35
C ALA A 182 6.92 14.67 -3.28
N ASN A 183 6.83 15.94 -3.69
CA ASN A 183 6.66 17.06 -2.74
C ASN A 183 5.32 16.96 -2.00
N ASP A 184 4.23 16.62 -2.70
CA ASP A 184 2.90 16.52 -2.08
C ASP A 184 2.85 15.36 -1.08
N LEU A 185 3.46 14.22 -1.44
CA LEU A 185 3.58 13.07 -0.56
C LEU A 185 4.43 13.39 0.69
N ILE A 186 5.60 14.01 0.49
CA ILE A 186 6.50 14.41 1.58
C ILE A 186 5.81 15.38 2.53
N ASP A 187 5.08 16.36 1.99
CA ASP A 187 4.36 17.33 2.80
C ASP A 187 3.19 16.69 3.56
N ALA A 188 2.49 15.73 2.97
CA ALA A 188 1.48 14.95 3.67
C ALA A 188 2.09 14.09 4.80
N LEU A 189 3.23 13.44 4.56
CA LEU A 189 3.94 12.66 5.58
C LEU A 189 4.43 13.56 6.72
N LYS A 190 4.95 14.76 6.43
CA LYS A 190 5.31 15.76 7.46
C LYS A 190 4.10 16.18 8.28
N LYS A 191 2.96 16.46 7.63
CA LYS A 191 1.70 16.80 8.30
C LYS A 191 1.22 15.66 9.20
N LYS A 192 1.26 14.41 8.69
CA LYS A 192 0.92 13.22 9.47
C LYS A 192 1.84 13.07 10.69
N HIS A 193 3.14 13.30 10.51
CA HIS A 193 4.11 13.27 11.60
C HIS A 193 3.82 14.36 12.65
N ALA A 194 3.59 15.59 12.20
CA ALA A 194 3.31 16.72 13.09
C ALA A 194 1.99 16.54 13.87
N SER A 195 1.04 15.77 13.37
CA SER A 195 -0.21 15.46 14.08
C SER A 195 -0.02 14.52 15.28
N GLY A 196 1.10 13.80 15.37
CA GLY A 196 1.38 12.85 16.43
C GLY A 196 0.40 11.66 16.48
N THR A 197 -0.24 11.33 15.37
CA THR A 197 -1.30 10.31 15.28
C THR A 197 -0.80 8.95 14.80
N TYR A 198 0.43 8.59 15.08
CA TYR A 198 0.99 7.25 14.89
C TYR A 198 2.27 7.07 15.71
N LYS A 199 2.56 5.83 16.09
CA LYS A 199 3.81 5.39 16.73
C LYS A 199 4.87 5.07 15.67
N SER A 200 4.48 4.36 14.62
CA SER A 200 5.35 4.04 13.48
C SER A 200 4.59 4.09 12.16
N LEU A 201 5.28 4.51 11.11
CA LEU A 201 4.78 4.49 9.74
C LEU A 201 5.85 3.88 8.84
N VAL A 202 5.45 2.83 8.11
CA VAL A 202 6.31 2.15 7.14
C VAL A 202 5.63 2.22 5.77
N SER A 203 6.39 2.59 4.75
CA SER A 203 5.88 2.67 3.39
C SER A 203 6.76 1.93 2.41
N PHE A 204 6.13 1.14 1.54
CA PHE A 204 6.77 0.46 0.41
C PHE A 204 6.19 0.99 -0.89
N TYR A 205 7.07 1.38 -1.80
CA TYR A 205 6.72 1.84 -3.13
C TYR A 205 7.39 0.91 -4.13
N ILE A 206 6.58 0.15 -4.87
CA ILE A 206 7.02 -0.61 -6.04
C ILE A 206 6.72 0.26 -7.24
N SER A 207 7.79 0.77 -7.87
CA SER A 207 7.69 1.60 -9.06
C SER A 207 8.46 0.91 -10.18
N TYR A 208 7.73 0.49 -11.21
CA TYR A 208 8.32 -0.07 -12.42
C TYR A 208 8.73 1.08 -13.34
N ARG A 209 10.02 1.22 -13.56
CA ARG A 209 10.54 2.09 -14.61
C ARG A 209 10.46 1.32 -15.92
N ASP A 210 9.68 1.78 -16.87
CA ASP A 210 9.75 1.28 -18.23
C ASP A 210 11.18 1.54 -18.74
N MET A 211 11.98 0.48 -18.81
CA MET A 211 13.22 0.52 -19.57
C MET A 211 12.80 0.48 -21.05
N LEU A 212 12.61 1.65 -21.64
CA LEU A 212 12.66 1.77 -23.07
C LEU A 212 14.10 1.41 -23.47
N LEU A 213 14.25 0.21 -24.04
CA LEU A 213 15.43 -0.18 -24.80
C LEU A 213 15.48 0.60 -26.11
#